data_0be9718c318efb014f8a5f3fdc9c082f
#
_entry.id   0be9718c318efb014f8a5f3fdc9c082f
#
_cell.length_a   1.000
_cell.length_b   1.000
_cell.length_c   1.000
_cell.angle_alpha   90.00
_cell.angle_beta   90.00
_cell.angle_gamma   90.00
#
_symmetry.space_group_name_H-M   'P 1'
#
loop_
_entity.id
_entity.type
_entity.pdbx_description
1 polymer ?
#
loop_
_entity_poly.entity_id
_entity_poly.type
_entity_poly.pdbx_seq_one_letter_code
_entity_poly.pdbx_strand_id
1 'polypeptide(L)'
;MKWLLFMDLDGTLWDNLDVSSCKLPFKPIDGDRISDSSGTIISLNPDSREFLKWARDAGAIISTCTWNDTAHAMGAIEAFDLKKAFDYFQITNDPRKDKLMKDLLETLHRKKVHIEHRNIFYLDDRDIHMSEIRHLIPEINFLYMGVHVKGLANARKIISARLSP
;
A
#
# COMPACT_ATOMS: atom_id res chain seq x y z
N MET A 1 7.99 14.77 11.95
CA MET A 1 6.51 14.56 12.00
C MET A 1 6.23 13.13 11.65
N LYS A 2 5.37 12.42 12.41
CA LYS A 2 4.92 11.06 12.04
C LYS A 2 3.69 11.15 11.15
N TRP A 3 3.64 10.34 10.11
CA TRP A 3 2.52 10.22 9.18
C TRP A 3 2.28 8.76 8.84
N LEU A 4 1.11 8.44 8.31
CA LEU A 4 0.68 7.08 8.01
C LEU A 4 0.45 6.94 6.51
N LEU A 5 1.01 5.89 5.93
CA LEU A 5 0.82 5.50 4.55
C LEU A 5 0.07 4.16 4.48
N PHE A 6 -1.14 4.20 3.95
CA PHE A 6 -1.84 3.01 3.49
C PHE A 6 -1.54 2.77 2.01
N MET A 7 -1.01 1.61 1.69
CA MET A 7 -0.57 1.24 0.35
C MET A 7 -1.39 0.06 -0.17
N ASP A 8 -2.18 0.28 -1.22
CA ASP A 8 -2.72 -0.82 -2.00
C ASP A 8 -1.59 -1.52 -2.77
N LEU A 9 -1.80 -2.77 -3.13
CA LEU A 9 -0.77 -3.61 -3.76
C LEU A 9 -1.07 -3.84 -5.24
N ASP A 10 -2.12 -4.60 -5.56
CA ASP A 10 -2.51 -4.93 -6.93
C ASP A 10 -2.80 -3.67 -7.75
N GLY A 11 -2.15 -3.53 -8.90
CA GLY A 11 -2.30 -2.36 -9.77
C GLY A 11 -1.70 -1.05 -9.22
N THR A 12 -1.13 -1.06 -8.01
CA THR A 12 -0.54 0.13 -7.35
C THR A 12 0.95 -0.06 -7.10
N LEU A 13 1.34 -1.06 -6.32
CA LEU A 13 2.76 -1.37 -6.07
C LEU A 13 3.35 -2.23 -7.19
N TRP A 14 2.56 -3.11 -7.78
CA TRP A 14 2.92 -3.96 -8.93
C TRP A 14 1.85 -3.93 -10.02
N ASP A 15 2.21 -4.41 -11.21
CA ASP A 15 1.41 -4.31 -12.42
C ASP A 15 0.25 -5.32 -12.50
N ASN A 16 0.29 -6.42 -11.74
CA ASN A 16 -0.79 -7.39 -11.71
C ASN A 16 -1.99 -6.83 -10.93
N LEU A 17 -3.19 -6.97 -11.51
CA LEU A 17 -4.43 -6.40 -10.96
C LEU A 17 -5.11 -7.31 -9.92
N ASP A 18 -4.72 -8.58 -9.84
CA ASP A 18 -5.25 -9.55 -8.89
C ASP A 18 -4.31 -10.75 -8.73
N VAL A 19 -3.39 -10.68 -7.76
CA VAL A 19 -2.45 -11.79 -7.51
C VAL A 19 -3.12 -13.03 -6.95
N SER A 20 -4.37 -12.95 -6.46
CA SER A 20 -5.11 -14.13 -6.02
C SER A 20 -5.47 -15.08 -7.16
N SER A 21 -5.46 -14.59 -8.40
CA SER A 21 -5.65 -15.41 -9.61
C SER A 21 -4.40 -16.20 -10.01
N CYS A 22 -3.25 -15.89 -9.43
CA CYS A 22 -1.97 -16.55 -9.71
C CYS A 22 -1.87 -17.90 -8.99
N LYS A 23 -0.95 -18.74 -9.45
CA LYS A 23 -0.66 -20.05 -8.84
C LYS A 23 0.58 -19.99 -7.95
N LEU A 24 0.38 -20.21 -6.65
CA LEU A 24 1.47 -20.30 -5.68
C LEU A 24 2.39 -21.51 -5.96
N PRO A 25 3.68 -21.45 -5.57
CA PRO A 25 4.36 -20.32 -4.95
C PRO A 25 4.86 -19.29 -5.97
N PHE A 26 5.08 -18.06 -5.50
CA PHE A 26 5.83 -17.06 -6.25
C PHE A 26 7.34 -17.30 -6.11
N LYS A 27 8.10 -17.03 -7.18
CA LYS A 27 9.56 -17.11 -7.21
C LYS A 27 10.16 -15.82 -7.76
N PRO A 28 11.24 -15.31 -7.16
CA PRO A 28 11.98 -14.18 -7.71
C PRO A 28 12.56 -14.52 -9.09
N ILE A 29 12.47 -13.58 -10.04
CA ILE A 29 13.20 -13.60 -11.30
C ILE A 29 14.42 -12.69 -11.17
N ASP A 30 14.18 -11.46 -10.73
CA ASP A 30 15.20 -10.44 -10.44
C ASP A 30 14.70 -9.49 -9.34
N GLY A 31 15.38 -8.35 -9.15
CA GLY A 31 15.00 -7.39 -8.11
C GLY A 31 13.58 -6.83 -8.22
N ASP A 32 13.03 -6.75 -9.44
CA ASP A 32 11.76 -6.09 -9.72
C ASP A 32 10.70 -7.00 -10.34
N ARG A 33 11.01 -8.27 -10.55
CA ARG A 33 10.09 -9.26 -11.15
C ARG A 33 10.04 -10.56 -10.38
N ILE A 34 8.84 -11.10 -10.28
CA ILE A 34 8.57 -12.45 -9.77
C ILE A 34 7.74 -13.24 -10.78
N SER A 35 7.71 -14.54 -10.65
CA SER A 35 6.79 -15.39 -11.41
C SER A 35 5.97 -16.27 -10.48
N ASP A 36 4.73 -16.56 -10.87
CA ASP A 36 3.95 -17.62 -10.26
C ASP A 36 4.38 -19.01 -10.77
N SER A 37 3.82 -20.08 -10.23
CA SER A 37 4.17 -21.46 -10.64
C SER A 37 3.69 -21.84 -12.04
N SER A 38 2.83 -21.04 -12.67
CA SER A 38 2.37 -21.20 -14.05
C SER A 38 3.16 -20.39 -15.08
N GLY A 39 4.12 -19.57 -14.62
CA GLY A 39 4.94 -18.71 -15.48
C GLY A 39 4.39 -17.31 -15.68
N THR A 40 3.32 -16.92 -14.98
CA THR A 40 2.83 -15.53 -14.99
C THR A 40 3.86 -14.61 -14.33
N ILE A 41 4.29 -13.58 -15.03
CA ILE A 41 5.27 -12.61 -14.53
C ILE A 41 4.54 -11.42 -13.91
N ILE A 42 4.99 -11.02 -12.73
CA ILE A 42 4.52 -9.84 -12.03
C ILE A 42 5.72 -8.91 -11.83
N SER A 43 5.57 -7.65 -12.19
CA SER A 43 6.62 -6.64 -12.09
C SER A 43 6.23 -5.55 -11.10
N LEU A 44 7.19 -5.09 -10.30
CA LEU A 44 7.00 -3.87 -9.51
C LEU A 44 6.77 -2.69 -10.46
N ASN A 45 5.85 -1.82 -10.10
CA ASN A 45 5.70 -0.55 -10.81
C ASN A 45 6.96 0.30 -10.63
N PRO A 46 7.28 1.17 -11.60
CA PRO A 46 8.46 2.03 -11.50
C PRO A 46 8.51 2.79 -10.18
N ASP A 47 9.70 2.94 -9.62
CA ASP A 47 10.00 3.66 -8.38
C ASP A 47 9.41 3.04 -7.09
N SER A 48 8.89 1.81 -7.12
CA SER A 48 8.25 1.19 -5.94
C SER A 48 9.19 1.08 -4.74
N ARG A 49 10.41 0.60 -4.94
CA ARG A 49 11.39 0.43 -3.85
C ARG A 49 11.87 1.78 -3.32
N GLU A 50 12.19 2.69 -4.22
CA GLU A 50 12.64 4.05 -3.90
C GLU A 50 11.56 4.83 -3.17
N PHE A 51 10.29 4.66 -3.56
CA PHE A 51 9.15 5.28 -2.90
C PHE A 51 8.98 4.77 -1.46
N LEU A 52 8.97 3.45 -1.25
CA LEU A 52 8.85 2.86 0.08
C LEU A 52 10.03 3.24 0.98
N LYS A 53 11.25 3.21 0.44
CA LYS A 53 12.44 3.66 1.17
C LYS A 53 12.33 5.13 1.56
N TRP A 54 11.99 5.99 0.61
CA TRP A 54 11.78 7.41 0.90
C TRP A 54 10.71 7.65 1.96
N ALA A 55 9.57 6.99 1.86
CA ALA A 55 8.49 7.14 2.83
C ALA A 55 8.95 6.79 4.25
N ARG A 56 9.70 5.70 4.40
CA ARG A 56 10.30 5.29 5.67
C ARG A 56 11.30 6.33 6.19
N ASP A 57 12.21 6.78 5.34
CA ASP A 57 13.23 7.79 5.68
C ASP A 57 12.58 9.14 6.08
N ALA A 58 11.41 9.44 5.50
CA ALA A 58 10.59 10.62 5.82
C ALA A 58 9.68 10.43 7.06
N GLY A 59 9.80 9.34 7.79
CA GLY A 59 9.10 9.09 9.05
C GLY A 59 7.71 8.49 8.92
N ALA A 60 7.38 7.86 7.77
CA ALA A 60 6.13 7.14 7.60
C ALA A 60 6.06 5.90 8.49
N ILE A 61 4.86 5.63 9.00
CA ILE A 61 4.41 4.28 9.33
C ILE A 61 3.77 3.74 8.05
N ILE A 62 4.25 2.60 7.54
CA ILE A 62 3.81 2.05 6.26
C ILE A 62 3.01 0.77 6.50
N SER A 63 1.78 0.76 6.02
CA SER A 63 0.89 -0.40 6.07
C SER A 63 0.41 -0.78 4.68
N THR A 64 0.35 -2.07 4.40
CA THR A 64 -0.50 -2.51 3.29
C THR A 64 -1.95 -2.20 3.60
N CYS A 65 -2.78 -2.05 2.58
CA CYS A 65 -4.24 -1.96 2.71
C CYS A 65 -4.85 -2.59 1.46
N THR A 66 -5.00 -3.90 1.46
CA THR A 66 -5.38 -4.64 0.26
C THR A 66 -6.54 -5.60 0.50
N TRP A 67 -7.46 -5.61 -0.46
CA TRP A 67 -8.49 -6.63 -0.56
C TRP A 67 -7.94 -7.77 -1.42
N ASN A 68 -7.45 -8.82 -0.77
CA ASN A 68 -6.81 -9.95 -1.43
C ASN A 68 -6.80 -11.18 -0.52
N ASP A 69 -6.46 -12.34 -1.09
CA ASP A 69 -6.09 -13.51 -0.32
C ASP A 69 -4.74 -13.30 0.38
N THR A 70 -4.70 -13.59 1.68
CA THR A 70 -3.51 -13.33 2.51
C THR A 70 -2.29 -14.12 2.03
N ALA A 71 -2.45 -15.38 1.66
CA ALA A 71 -1.33 -16.21 1.22
C ALA A 71 -0.70 -15.69 -0.08
N HIS A 72 -1.54 -15.23 -1.04
CA HIS A 72 -1.07 -14.65 -2.29
C HIS A 72 -0.40 -13.30 -2.09
N ALA A 73 -1.02 -12.39 -1.36
CA ALA A 73 -0.45 -11.07 -1.11
C ALA A 73 0.88 -11.17 -0.34
N MET A 74 0.93 -11.95 0.74
CA MET A 74 2.16 -12.16 1.51
C MET A 74 3.22 -12.89 0.70
N GLY A 75 2.85 -13.89 -0.09
CA GLY A 75 3.76 -14.61 -0.98
C GLY A 75 4.43 -13.69 -1.99
N ALA A 76 3.68 -12.77 -2.60
CA ALA A 76 4.22 -11.77 -3.52
C ALA A 76 5.17 -10.78 -2.80
N ILE A 77 4.76 -10.26 -1.63
CA ILE A 77 5.59 -9.37 -0.81
C ILE A 77 6.93 -10.04 -0.44
N GLU A 78 6.89 -11.30 -0.04
CA GLU A 78 8.10 -12.07 0.31
C GLU A 78 8.98 -12.35 -0.91
N ALA A 79 8.39 -12.74 -2.04
CA ALA A 79 9.13 -13.00 -3.27
C ALA A 79 9.81 -11.74 -3.84
N PHE A 80 9.22 -10.56 -3.64
CA PHE A 80 9.84 -9.27 -3.95
C PHE A 80 10.86 -8.79 -2.89
N ASP A 81 11.04 -9.52 -1.79
CA ASP A 81 11.85 -9.07 -0.64
C ASP A 81 11.42 -7.70 -0.09
N LEU A 82 10.11 -7.48 0.01
CA LEU A 82 9.52 -6.22 0.48
C LEU A 82 8.97 -6.29 1.90
N LYS A 83 9.06 -7.43 2.60
CA LYS A 83 8.48 -7.60 3.94
C LYS A 83 8.98 -6.55 4.92
N LYS A 84 10.25 -6.18 4.86
CA LYS A 84 10.86 -5.17 5.75
C LYS A 84 10.47 -3.72 5.39
N ALA A 85 9.86 -3.51 4.23
CA ALA A 85 9.40 -2.19 3.82
C ALA A 85 8.10 -1.76 4.51
N PHE A 86 7.35 -2.68 5.11
CA PHE A 86 6.07 -2.44 5.78
C PHE A 86 6.20 -2.65 7.28
N ASP A 87 5.52 -1.80 8.04
CA ASP A 87 5.40 -1.92 9.50
C ASP A 87 4.16 -2.74 9.89
N TYR A 88 3.12 -2.73 9.05
CA TYR A 88 1.87 -3.46 9.24
C TYR A 88 1.37 -4.07 7.94
N PHE A 89 0.70 -5.23 8.06
CA PHE A 89 0.11 -5.97 6.95
C PHE A 89 -1.40 -6.05 7.13
N GLN A 90 -2.11 -5.10 6.53
CA GLN A 90 -3.57 -5.08 6.50
C GLN A 90 -4.04 -5.73 5.20
N ILE A 91 -4.41 -7.00 5.26
CA ILE A 91 -4.81 -7.83 4.13
C ILE A 91 -6.10 -8.56 4.52
N THR A 92 -7.10 -8.53 3.66
CA THR A 92 -8.38 -9.21 3.90
C THR A 92 -9.06 -9.65 2.62
N ASN A 93 -9.85 -10.73 2.69
CA ASN A 93 -10.79 -11.13 1.65
C ASN A 93 -12.12 -10.34 1.68
N ASP A 94 -12.32 -9.48 2.69
CA ASP A 94 -13.47 -8.58 2.78
C ASP A 94 -13.17 -7.28 2.00
N PRO A 95 -14.07 -6.77 1.13
CA PRO A 95 -13.85 -5.53 0.38
C PRO A 95 -13.81 -4.28 1.26
N ARG A 96 -14.12 -4.37 2.53
CA ARG A 96 -14.21 -3.25 3.50
C ARG A 96 -12.82 -2.79 3.96
N LYS A 97 -12.11 -2.06 3.09
CA LYS A 97 -10.79 -1.45 3.42
C LYS A 97 -10.87 -0.45 4.58
N ASP A 98 -12.01 0.19 4.77
CA ASP A 98 -12.26 1.06 5.93
C ASP A 98 -12.11 0.32 7.27
N LYS A 99 -12.54 -0.94 7.36
CA LYS A 99 -12.35 -1.77 8.56
C LYS A 99 -10.87 -2.02 8.83
N LEU A 100 -10.07 -2.33 7.80
CA LEU A 100 -8.62 -2.51 7.94
C LEU A 100 -7.95 -1.24 8.47
N MET A 101 -8.33 -0.09 7.92
CA MET A 101 -7.80 1.20 8.38
C MET A 101 -8.19 1.48 9.83
N LYS A 102 -9.45 1.22 10.20
CA LYS A 102 -9.92 1.37 11.58
C LYS A 102 -9.12 0.52 12.55
N ASP A 103 -8.94 -0.76 12.25
CA ASP A 103 -8.21 -1.71 13.10
C ASP A 103 -6.76 -1.26 13.33
N LEU A 104 -6.11 -0.73 12.29
CA LEU A 104 -4.76 -0.19 12.45
C LEU A 104 -4.75 1.10 13.28
N LEU A 105 -5.67 2.02 13.04
CA LEU A 105 -5.75 3.26 13.83
C LEU A 105 -5.99 2.96 15.31
N GLU A 106 -6.87 2.01 15.65
CA GLU A 106 -7.09 1.55 17.02
C GLU A 106 -5.82 0.90 17.61
N THR A 107 -5.08 0.13 16.81
CA THR A 107 -3.81 -0.47 17.22
C THR A 107 -2.75 0.60 17.52
N LEU A 108 -2.63 1.61 16.66
CA LEU A 108 -1.73 2.74 16.89
C LEU A 108 -2.13 3.54 18.13
N HIS A 109 -3.42 3.79 18.31
CA HIS A 109 -3.95 4.47 19.51
C HIS A 109 -3.59 3.73 20.81
N ARG A 110 -3.77 2.40 20.85
CA ARG A 110 -3.36 1.57 21.99
C ARG A 110 -1.85 1.64 22.28
N LYS A 111 -1.04 1.82 21.22
CA LYS A 111 0.41 2.04 21.33
C LYS A 111 0.79 3.49 21.66
N LYS A 112 -0.19 4.35 21.94
CA LYS A 112 0.00 5.79 22.18
C LYS A 112 0.65 6.53 21.00
N VAL A 113 0.44 6.04 19.77
CA VAL A 113 0.84 6.69 18.54
C VAL A 113 -0.37 7.40 17.98
N HIS A 114 -0.36 8.72 18.00
CA HIS A 114 -1.41 9.55 17.43
C HIS A 114 -0.99 10.09 16.06
N ILE A 115 -1.83 9.91 15.07
CA ILE A 115 -1.66 10.43 13.70
C ILE A 115 -2.89 11.27 13.38
N GLU A 116 -2.70 12.53 13.07
CA GLU A 116 -3.80 13.39 12.60
C GLU A 116 -4.29 12.92 11.22
N HIS A 117 -5.60 12.98 10.97
CA HIS A 117 -6.21 12.49 9.73
C HIS A 117 -5.60 13.13 8.48
N ARG A 118 -5.25 14.42 8.53
CA ARG A 118 -4.56 15.14 7.45
C ARG A 118 -3.13 14.63 7.14
N ASN A 119 -2.55 13.84 8.07
CA ASN A 119 -1.24 13.19 7.90
C ASN A 119 -1.37 11.71 7.53
N ILE A 120 -2.56 11.27 7.11
CA ILE A 120 -2.82 9.93 6.61
C ILE A 120 -2.94 10.02 5.09
N PHE A 121 -2.17 9.18 4.40
CA PHE A 121 -2.14 9.07 2.95
C PHE A 121 -2.57 7.66 2.54
N TYR A 122 -3.34 7.58 1.48
CA TYR A 122 -3.81 6.33 0.91
C TYR A 122 -3.61 6.33 -0.61
N LEU A 123 -2.86 5.35 -1.09
CA LEU A 123 -2.60 5.11 -2.51
C LEU A 123 -3.38 3.89 -2.97
N ASP A 124 -4.20 4.05 -4.00
CA ASP A 124 -4.97 2.97 -4.63
C ASP A 124 -5.23 3.31 -6.11
N ASP A 125 -5.31 2.31 -6.95
CA ASP A 125 -5.71 2.44 -8.36
C ASP A 125 -7.24 2.40 -8.55
N ARG A 126 -8.00 2.27 -7.46
CA ARG A 126 -9.47 2.30 -7.44
C ARG A 126 -10.00 3.22 -6.33
N ASP A 127 -11.10 3.89 -6.60
CA ASP A 127 -11.76 4.80 -5.65
C ASP A 127 -13.03 4.22 -5.01
N ILE A 128 -13.38 2.97 -5.31
CA ILE A 128 -14.64 2.32 -4.91
C ILE A 128 -14.86 2.23 -3.40
N HIS A 129 -13.82 2.37 -2.60
CA HIS A 129 -13.87 2.31 -1.13
C HIS A 129 -13.91 3.69 -0.46
N MET A 130 -13.81 4.78 -1.24
CA MET A 130 -13.56 6.11 -0.69
C MET A 130 -14.72 6.68 0.10
N SER A 131 -15.96 6.28 -0.17
CA SER A 131 -17.12 6.76 0.60
C SER A 131 -17.02 6.36 2.07
N GLU A 132 -16.80 5.08 2.33
CA GLU A 132 -16.67 4.52 3.68
C GLU A 132 -15.40 5.00 4.38
N ILE A 133 -14.30 5.06 3.63
CA ILE A 133 -13.01 5.52 4.15
C ILE A 133 -13.11 6.98 4.60
N ARG A 134 -13.72 7.87 3.82
CA ARG A 134 -13.89 9.29 4.20
C ARG A 134 -14.85 9.49 5.34
N HIS A 135 -15.83 8.59 5.51
CA HIS A 135 -16.67 8.61 6.69
C HIS A 135 -15.87 8.34 7.97
N LEU A 136 -14.89 7.45 7.90
CA LEU A 136 -13.99 7.12 9.02
C LEU A 136 -12.88 8.16 9.21
N ILE A 137 -12.27 8.61 8.11
CA ILE A 137 -11.10 9.50 8.07
C ILE A 137 -11.41 10.68 7.13
N PRO A 138 -12.14 11.70 7.59
CA PRO A 138 -12.63 12.78 6.72
C PRO A 138 -11.53 13.54 5.96
N GLU A 139 -10.36 13.72 6.57
CA GLU A 139 -9.24 14.49 6.00
C GLU A 139 -8.16 13.60 5.35
N ILE A 140 -8.48 12.33 5.05
CA ILE A 140 -7.51 11.43 4.40
C ILE A 140 -7.06 11.99 3.05
N ASN A 141 -5.76 11.91 2.80
CA ASN A 141 -5.19 12.27 1.51
C ASN A 141 -5.24 11.06 0.58
N PHE A 142 -6.25 10.99 -0.26
CA PHE A 142 -6.35 9.95 -1.27
C PHE A 142 -5.55 10.32 -2.52
N LEU A 143 -4.63 9.43 -2.92
CA LEU A 143 -3.86 9.53 -4.15
C LEU A 143 -4.36 8.46 -5.11
N TYR A 144 -5.19 8.87 -6.07
CA TYR A 144 -5.81 8.00 -7.06
C TYR A 144 -4.81 7.70 -8.17
N MET A 145 -4.16 6.54 -8.07
CA MET A 145 -3.11 6.11 -8.97
C MET A 145 -3.65 5.85 -10.38
N GLY A 146 -2.95 6.36 -11.37
CA GLY A 146 -3.34 6.24 -12.78
C GLY A 146 -4.40 7.25 -13.24
N VAL A 147 -5.03 7.99 -12.33
CA VAL A 147 -6.04 9.03 -12.63
C VAL A 147 -5.50 10.41 -12.27
N HIS A 148 -5.31 10.69 -11.00
CA HIS A 148 -4.78 11.98 -10.53
C HIS A 148 -3.28 11.94 -10.28
N VAL A 149 -2.73 10.76 -10.08
CA VAL A 149 -1.31 10.51 -9.77
C VAL A 149 -0.73 9.58 -10.81
N LYS A 150 0.27 10.06 -11.56
CA LYS A 150 0.83 9.36 -12.73
C LYS A 150 1.83 8.24 -12.38
N GLY A 151 2.15 8.03 -11.11
CA GLY A 151 3.10 7.02 -10.64
C GLY A 151 3.67 7.38 -9.29
N LEU A 152 4.51 6.50 -8.74
CA LEU A 152 5.01 6.63 -7.37
C LEU A 152 5.99 7.81 -7.20
N ALA A 153 6.77 8.15 -8.23
CA ALA A 153 7.59 9.37 -8.21
C ALA A 153 6.73 10.65 -8.10
N ASN A 154 5.57 10.68 -8.78
CA ASN A 154 4.62 11.79 -8.67
C ASN A 154 3.93 11.78 -7.30
N ALA A 155 3.51 10.61 -6.78
CA ALA A 155 2.97 10.48 -5.44
C ALA A 155 3.93 11.04 -4.38
N ARG A 156 5.22 10.72 -4.46
CA ARG A 156 6.25 11.26 -3.57
C ARG A 156 6.26 12.79 -3.56
N LYS A 157 6.22 13.43 -4.74
CA LYS A 157 6.21 14.90 -4.84
C LYS A 157 4.98 15.51 -4.16
N ILE A 158 3.80 14.92 -4.39
CA ILE A 158 2.54 15.40 -3.80
C ILE A 158 2.57 15.25 -2.26
N ILE A 159 2.99 14.09 -1.76
CA ILE A 159 3.07 13.84 -0.32
C ILE A 159 4.09 14.78 0.32
N SER A 160 5.28 14.91 -0.27
CA SER A 160 6.32 15.83 0.25
C SER A 160 5.81 17.26 0.37
N ALA A 161 5.08 17.77 -0.62
CA ALA A 161 4.50 19.10 -0.59
C ALA A 161 3.45 19.29 0.51
N ARG A 162 2.67 18.24 0.83
CA ARG A 162 1.64 18.27 1.88
C ARG A 162 2.20 18.08 3.29
N LEU A 163 3.34 17.42 3.42
CA LEU A 163 4.02 17.23 4.71
C LEU A 163 4.91 18.42 5.08
N SER A 164 5.22 19.28 4.11
CA SER A 164 5.96 20.51 4.37
C SER A 164 5.09 21.49 5.17
N PRO A 165 5.66 22.16 6.20
CA PRO A 165 4.93 23.14 7.02
C PRO A 165 4.50 24.38 6.24
#